data_9fe94285003fe4cb37aa345928ca849a
#
_entry.id   9fe94285003fe4cb37aa345928ca849a
#
_cell.length_a   1.000
_cell.length_b   1.000
_cell.length_c   1.000
_cell.angle_alpha   90.00
_cell.angle_beta   90.00
_cell.angle_gamma   90.00
#
_symmetry.space_group_name_H-M   'P 1'
#
loop_
_entity.id
_entity.type
_entity.pdbx_description
1 polymer ?
#
loop_
_entity_poly.entity_id
_entity_poly.type
_entity_poly.pdbx_seq_one_letter_code
_entity_poly.pdbx_strand_id
1 'polypeptide(L)'
;MSASSIDLAVIPGDGIGPEVIAEALKVLEKAIAAEGVELKPTHYELGAEHWLRTGETLPDHVLADLKTRDAILFGAVGAAPGDTRIPSGIIERELLLKLRFSLDHYVNLRPSRLYGTVGSPLANPGTIDFIVVREGTEGPYVGNGGTLRAGTPHEVATEVSLNTAHGVERVVRDAFRRASARERKHVTLVHKHNVLVFAGHLWKRTVEAVALEFPEVTHDYLHVDAATIFMVTDPSRFDVIVTDNLFGDIITDLAAAITGGIGLAASGNINMDRTAPSMFEPVHGSAPDIAGQGKADPTAAILSAVLLLDHLGYTDAARRIEAAVVADVEKRDGTARSTSAVGDAIAAGL
;
A
#
# COMPACT_ATOMS: atom_id res chain seq x y z
N MET A 1 6.75 34.14 10.01
CA MET A 1 6.12 33.03 9.29
C MET A 1 5.87 31.95 10.34
N SER A 2 4.64 31.50 10.56
CA SER A 2 4.40 30.33 11.42
C SER A 2 5.11 29.15 10.76
N ALA A 3 5.88 28.37 11.51
CA ALA A 3 6.51 27.17 11.00
C ALA A 3 5.41 26.28 10.42
N SER A 4 5.61 25.81 9.19
CA SER A 4 4.76 24.78 8.59
C SER A 4 4.83 23.53 9.48
N SER A 5 3.73 22.89 9.75
CA SER A 5 3.71 21.64 10.54
C SER A 5 2.85 20.57 9.85
N ILE A 6 3.20 19.30 10.07
CA ILE A 6 2.42 18.13 9.66
C ILE A 6 1.80 17.53 10.92
N ASP A 7 0.47 17.51 10.99
CA ASP A 7 -0.28 16.84 12.04
C ASP A 7 -0.51 15.37 11.64
N LEU A 8 0.36 14.48 12.13
CA LEU A 8 0.46 13.08 11.70
C LEU A 8 -0.24 12.15 12.69
N ALA A 9 -1.24 11.40 12.21
CA ALA A 9 -1.72 10.23 12.95
C ALA A 9 -0.73 9.07 12.80
N VAL A 10 -0.38 8.43 13.90
CA VAL A 10 0.50 7.26 13.93
C VAL A 10 -0.24 6.09 14.55
N ILE A 11 -0.41 5.03 13.78
CA ILE A 11 -1.04 3.77 14.22
C ILE A 11 0.02 2.67 14.09
N PRO A 12 0.81 2.39 15.13
CA PRO A 12 1.86 1.36 15.04
C PRO A 12 1.30 -0.04 14.81
N GLY A 13 0.14 -0.34 15.41
CA GLY A 13 -0.52 -1.64 15.29
C GLY A 13 0.14 -2.72 16.13
N ASP A 14 0.24 -3.94 15.57
CA ASP A 14 0.65 -5.18 16.23
C ASP A 14 2.00 -5.70 15.76
N GLY A 15 2.53 -6.65 16.48
CA GLY A 15 3.71 -7.43 16.08
C GLY A 15 4.94 -6.57 15.83
N ILE A 16 5.47 -6.60 14.60
CA ILE A 16 6.62 -5.80 14.18
C ILE A 16 6.26 -4.33 13.89
N GLY A 17 4.98 -3.99 13.82
CA GLY A 17 4.51 -2.64 13.48
C GLY A 17 5.16 -1.54 14.32
N PRO A 18 5.17 -1.62 15.68
CA PRO A 18 5.80 -0.61 16.52
C PRO A 18 7.28 -0.38 16.22
N GLU A 19 8.07 -1.43 15.98
CA GLU A 19 9.51 -1.30 15.73
C GLU A 19 9.82 -0.71 14.34
N VAL A 20 9.07 -1.08 13.30
CA VAL A 20 9.31 -0.53 11.95
C VAL A 20 8.81 0.92 11.82
N ILE A 21 7.70 1.27 12.51
CA ILE A 21 7.18 2.64 12.54
C ILE A 21 8.08 3.59 13.31
N ALA A 22 8.71 3.14 14.40
CA ALA A 22 9.68 3.95 15.13
C ALA A 22 10.85 4.38 14.21
N GLU A 23 11.34 3.49 13.37
CA GLU A 23 12.39 3.80 12.40
C GLU A 23 11.90 4.71 11.27
N ALA A 24 10.68 4.49 10.77
CA ALA A 24 10.09 5.37 9.76
C ALA A 24 9.90 6.80 10.28
N LEU A 25 9.44 6.97 11.53
CA LEU A 25 9.29 8.28 12.17
C LEU A 25 10.65 8.98 12.34
N LYS A 26 11.67 8.27 12.80
CA LYS A 26 13.04 8.80 12.95
C LYS A 26 13.56 9.41 11.63
N VAL A 27 13.40 8.66 10.52
CA VAL A 27 13.82 9.10 9.18
C VAL A 27 12.98 10.27 8.71
N LEU A 28 11.66 10.19 8.89
CA LEU A 28 10.71 11.23 8.51
C LEU A 28 11.01 12.56 9.22
N GLU A 29 11.15 12.54 10.55
CA GLU A 29 11.45 13.74 11.35
C GLU A 29 12.73 14.42 10.88
N LYS A 30 13.79 13.64 10.66
CA LYS A 30 15.07 14.16 10.18
C LYS A 30 14.95 14.81 8.80
N ALA A 31 14.21 14.18 7.89
CA ALA A 31 14.06 14.68 6.52
C ALA A 31 13.29 16.00 6.47
N ILE A 32 12.17 16.12 7.22
CA ILE A 32 11.35 17.34 7.17
C ILE A 32 11.91 18.47 8.02
N ALA A 33 12.70 18.19 9.06
CA ALA A 33 13.38 19.22 9.83
C ALA A 33 14.30 20.08 8.93
N ALA A 34 14.90 19.49 7.89
CA ALA A 34 15.70 20.22 6.90
C ALA A 34 14.87 21.18 6.04
N GLU A 35 13.55 20.97 5.95
CA GLU A 35 12.60 21.88 5.26
C GLU A 35 12.05 22.96 6.20
N GLY A 36 12.45 22.97 7.48
CA GLY A 36 11.89 23.88 8.50
C GLY A 36 10.44 23.52 8.89
N VAL A 37 10.02 22.29 8.68
CA VAL A 37 8.67 21.76 9.00
C VAL A 37 8.73 21.00 10.31
N GLU A 38 7.73 21.23 11.17
CA GLU A 38 7.57 20.50 12.44
C GLU A 38 6.66 19.28 12.23
N LEU A 39 7.11 18.10 12.66
CA LEU A 39 6.23 16.91 12.74
C LEU A 39 5.52 16.91 14.09
N LYS A 40 4.18 16.72 14.05
CA LYS A 40 3.33 16.58 15.25
C LYS A 40 2.66 15.22 15.27
N PRO A 41 3.36 14.16 15.73
CA PRO A 41 2.79 12.82 15.75
C PRO A 41 1.80 12.67 16.91
N THR A 42 0.62 12.14 16.60
CA THR A 42 -0.37 11.67 17.59
C THR A 42 -0.50 10.16 17.45
N HIS A 43 -0.20 9.42 18.52
CA HIS A 43 -0.23 7.97 18.53
C HIS A 43 -1.61 7.44 18.91
N TYR A 44 -2.07 6.42 18.17
CA TYR A 44 -3.32 5.71 18.42
C TYR A 44 -3.03 4.24 18.66
N GLU A 45 -3.42 3.73 19.81
CA GLU A 45 -3.30 2.30 20.15
C GLU A 45 -4.48 1.54 19.54
N LEU A 46 -4.32 1.04 18.33
CA LEU A 46 -5.31 0.24 17.59
C LEU A 46 -4.66 -1.06 17.11
N GLY A 47 -5.45 -2.13 17.02
CA GLY A 47 -4.99 -3.45 16.58
C GLY A 47 -5.55 -4.58 17.43
N ALA A 48 -4.93 -5.75 17.34
CA ALA A 48 -5.31 -6.98 18.02
C ALA A 48 -5.21 -6.86 19.56
N GLU A 49 -4.14 -6.28 20.07
CA GLU A 49 -3.94 -6.06 21.51
C GLU A 49 -4.96 -5.06 22.07
N HIS A 50 -5.29 -4.01 21.31
CA HIS A 50 -6.36 -3.08 21.70
C HIS A 50 -7.71 -3.79 21.79
N TRP A 51 -8.03 -4.60 20.78
CA TRP A 51 -9.28 -5.37 20.75
C TRP A 51 -9.37 -6.35 21.92
N LEU A 52 -8.30 -7.08 22.26
CA LEU A 52 -8.27 -7.99 23.41
C LEU A 52 -8.54 -7.28 24.74
N ARG A 53 -8.12 -6.03 24.86
CA ARG A 53 -8.30 -5.23 26.08
C ARG A 53 -9.68 -4.59 26.18
N THR A 54 -10.25 -4.14 25.05
CA THR A 54 -11.43 -3.27 25.04
C THR A 54 -12.65 -3.90 24.36
N GLY A 55 -12.47 -4.88 23.47
CA GLY A 55 -13.51 -5.41 22.60
C GLY A 55 -13.86 -4.51 21.40
N GLU A 56 -13.11 -3.42 21.20
CA GLU A 56 -13.33 -2.44 20.12
C GLU A 56 -12.16 -2.47 19.14
N THR A 57 -12.45 -2.35 17.84
CA THR A 57 -11.42 -2.29 16.78
C THR A 57 -11.08 -0.85 16.42
N LEU A 58 -12.09 -0.05 16.08
CA LEU A 58 -11.98 1.36 15.71
C LEU A 58 -13.18 2.13 16.29
N PRO A 59 -13.04 2.75 17.48
CA PRO A 59 -14.07 3.58 18.07
C PRO A 59 -14.43 4.78 17.21
N ASP A 60 -15.70 5.18 17.17
CA ASP A 60 -16.17 6.28 16.31
C ASP A 60 -15.52 7.63 16.66
N HIS A 61 -15.23 7.88 17.93
CA HIS A 61 -14.52 9.11 18.34
C HIS A 61 -13.08 9.14 17.85
N VAL A 62 -12.40 7.98 17.78
CA VAL A 62 -11.05 7.86 17.21
C VAL A 62 -11.09 8.09 15.70
N LEU A 63 -12.06 7.50 14.99
CA LEU A 63 -12.25 7.75 13.57
C LEU A 63 -12.52 9.23 13.27
N ALA A 64 -13.33 9.89 14.12
CA ALA A 64 -13.61 11.32 13.99
C ALA A 64 -12.35 12.18 14.20
N ASP A 65 -11.50 11.82 15.15
CA ASP A 65 -10.24 12.50 15.39
C ASP A 65 -9.23 12.25 14.26
N LEU A 66 -9.10 11.01 13.77
CA LEU A 66 -8.27 10.68 12.61
C LEU A 66 -8.60 11.54 11.39
N LYS A 67 -9.88 11.82 11.14
CA LYS A 67 -10.33 12.67 10.01
C LYS A 67 -9.80 14.11 10.05
N THR A 68 -9.29 14.57 11.18
CA THR A 68 -8.76 15.93 11.34
C THR A 68 -7.27 16.03 11.05
N ARG A 69 -6.58 14.90 10.84
CA ARG A 69 -5.13 14.85 10.62
C ARG A 69 -4.77 15.10 9.16
N ASP A 70 -3.51 15.48 8.92
CA ASP A 70 -3.01 15.70 7.56
C ASP A 70 -2.76 14.38 6.83
N ALA A 71 -2.28 13.37 7.54
CA ALA A 71 -2.03 12.02 7.02
C ALA A 71 -2.00 10.98 8.15
N ILE A 72 -2.03 9.70 7.78
CA ILE A 72 -1.91 8.56 8.69
C ILE A 72 -0.69 7.74 8.29
N LEU A 73 0.24 7.52 9.21
CA LEU A 73 1.29 6.51 9.09
C LEU A 73 0.87 5.28 9.89
N PHE A 74 0.67 4.18 9.16
CA PHE A 74 0.13 2.94 9.70
C PHE A 74 1.20 1.85 9.65
N GLY A 75 1.33 1.06 10.71
CA GLY A 75 2.31 -0.04 10.78
C GLY A 75 1.76 -1.33 10.20
N ALA A 76 1.48 -2.29 11.08
CA ALA A 76 0.89 -3.56 10.68
C ALA A 76 -0.12 -4.01 11.72
N VAL A 77 -1.19 -4.67 11.29
CA VAL A 77 -2.19 -5.20 12.23
C VAL A 77 -2.48 -6.65 11.92
N GLY A 78 -2.96 -7.36 12.91
CA GLY A 78 -3.38 -8.75 12.78
C GLY A 78 -2.99 -9.58 13.99
N ALA A 79 -3.87 -10.54 14.32
CA ALA A 79 -3.63 -11.51 15.37
C ALA A 79 -2.56 -12.51 14.99
N ALA A 80 -1.91 -13.10 15.99
CA ALA A 80 -1.02 -14.23 15.77
C ALA A 80 -1.80 -15.41 15.14
N PRO A 81 -1.20 -16.14 14.16
CA PRO A 81 -1.82 -17.29 13.57
C PRO A 81 -2.24 -18.31 14.64
N GLY A 82 -3.52 -18.72 14.61
CA GLY A 82 -4.07 -19.67 15.58
C GLY A 82 -4.52 -19.05 16.92
N ASP A 83 -4.46 -17.75 17.10
CA ASP A 83 -5.05 -17.11 18.28
C ASP A 83 -6.58 -17.10 18.18
N THR A 84 -7.22 -18.02 18.93
CA THR A 84 -8.68 -18.18 18.95
C THR A 84 -9.42 -17.15 19.80
N ARG A 85 -8.71 -16.29 20.52
CA ARG A 85 -9.31 -15.22 21.32
C ARG A 85 -9.85 -14.09 20.43
N ILE A 86 -9.32 -13.97 19.21
CA ILE A 86 -9.70 -12.96 18.24
C ILE A 86 -10.43 -13.63 17.07
N PRO A 87 -11.68 -13.25 16.76
CA PRO A 87 -12.37 -13.77 15.60
C PRO A 87 -11.58 -13.53 14.30
N SER A 88 -11.48 -14.54 13.46
CA SER A 88 -10.69 -14.47 12.22
C SER A 88 -11.08 -13.31 11.34
N GLY A 89 -10.10 -12.50 10.94
CA GLY A 89 -10.26 -11.36 10.04
C GLY A 89 -11.01 -10.17 10.62
N ILE A 90 -11.29 -10.14 11.94
CA ILE A 90 -12.01 -9.00 12.54
C ILE A 90 -11.15 -7.73 12.50
N ILE A 91 -9.85 -7.84 12.76
CA ILE A 91 -8.95 -6.68 12.80
C ILE A 91 -8.79 -6.12 11.38
N GLU A 92 -8.64 -6.98 10.39
CA GLU A 92 -8.53 -6.56 8.99
C GLU A 92 -9.82 -5.87 8.51
N ARG A 93 -11.00 -6.46 8.80
CA ARG A 93 -12.28 -5.90 8.35
C ARG A 93 -12.69 -4.65 9.12
N GLU A 94 -12.65 -4.72 10.45
CA GLU A 94 -13.23 -3.67 11.32
C GLU A 94 -12.24 -2.56 11.69
N LEU A 95 -10.96 -2.70 11.33
CA LEU A 95 -9.98 -1.63 11.46
C LEU A 95 -9.45 -1.20 10.09
N LEU A 96 -8.70 -2.06 9.39
CA LEU A 96 -8.00 -1.67 8.17
C LEU A 96 -8.98 -1.32 7.02
N LEU A 97 -9.92 -2.23 6.71
CA LEU A 97 -10.92 -1.96 5.67
C LEU A 97 -11.90 -0.87 6.09
N LYS A 98 -12.29 -0.81 7.38
CA LYS A 98 -13.14 0.27 7.89
C LYS A 98 -12.49 1.64 7.72
N LEU A 99 -11.17 1.78 7.95
CA LEU A 99 -10.44 3.01 7.65
C LEU A 99 -10.47 3.33 6.16
N ARG A 100 -10.14 2.37 5.28
CA ARG A 100 -10.13 2.57 3.83
C ARG A 100 -11.49 3.06 3.30
N PHE A 101 -12.58 2.44 3.74
CA PHE A 101 -13.93 2.83 3.30
C PHE A 101 -14.38 4.15 3.92
N SER A 102 -14.16 4.36 5.23
CA SER A 102 -14.62 5.56 5.93
C SER A 102 -13.88 6.83 5.54
N LEU A 103 -12.66 6.69 5.02
CA LEU A 103 -11.80 7.77 4.55
C LEU A 103 -11.73 7.84 3.01
N ASP A 104 -12.52 7.02 2.33
CA ASP A 104 -12.61 6.91 0.86
C ASP A 104 -11.23 6.80 0.19
N HIS A 105 -10.43 5.83 0.62
CA HIS A 105 -9.11 5.53 0.09
C HIS A 105 -9.22 4.75 -1.23
N TYR A 106 -9.76 5.36 -2.25
CA TYR A 106 -10.10 4.68 -3.51
C TYR A 106 -8.89 4.34 -4.40
N VAL A 107 -7.73 4.93 -4.13
CA VAL A 107 -6.47 4.54 -4.76
C VAL A 107 -5.59 3.83 -3.74
N ASN A 108 -5.30 2.55 -3.96
CA ASN A 108 -4.22 1.86 -3.28
C ASN A 108 -3.01 1.84 -4.20
N LEU A 109 -2.03 2.70 -3.91
CA LEU A 109 -0.81 2.89 -4.68
C LEU A 109 0.28 1.96 -4.17
N ARG A 110 0.85 1.13 -5.04
CA ARG A 110 1.93 0.19 -4.73
C ARG A 110 3.08 0.31 -5.73
N PRO A 111 4.13 1.09 -5.44
CA PRO A 111 5.35 1.11 -6.25
C PRO A 111 6.08 -0.23 -6.15
N SER A 112 6.62 -0.67 -7.26
CA SER A 112 7.38 -1.92 -7.39
C SER A 112 8.69 -1.62 -8.12
N ARG A 113 9.76 -1.43 -7.35
CA ARG A 113 11.08 -1.08 -7.85
C ARG A 113 12.14 -2.01 -7.28
N LEU A 114 12.96 -2.57 -8.17
CA LEU A 114 14.13 -3.32 -7.76
C LEU A 114 15.29 -2.36 -7.53
N TYR A 115 15.75 -2.27 -6.29
CA TYR A 115 16.91 -1.48 -5.89
C TYR A 115 18.18 -2.34 -5.99
N GLY A 116 19.04 -2.09 -6.97
CA GLY A 116 20.23 -2.91 -7.22
C GLY A 116 19.89 -4.32 -7.72
N THR A 117 20.74 -5.29 -7.39
CA THR A 117 20.54 -6.71 -7.75
C THR A 117 20.21 -7.57 -6.56
N VAL A 118 20.07 -6.98 -5.36
CA VAL A 118 19.88 -7.72 -4.10
C VAL A 118 18.43 -8.15 -3.98
N GLY A 119 18.22 -9.44 -3.74
CA GLY A 119 16.94 -9.98 -3.29
C GLY A 119 15.92 -10.37 -4.36
N SER A 120 16.15 -10.14 -5.67
CA SER A 120 15.24 -10.68 -6.68
C SER A 120 15.41 -12.18 -6.87
N PRO A 121 14.35 -12.99 -6.90
CA PRO A 121 14.41 -14.40 -7.23
C PRO A 121 14.61 -14.65 -8.74
N LEU A 122 14.53 -13.62 -9.57
CA LEU A 122 14.70 -13.73 -11.01
C LEU A 122 16.18 -13.82 -11.35
N ALA A 123 16.55 -14.77 -12.23
CA ALA A 123 17.94 -14.96 -12.63
C ALA A 123 18.54 -13.73 -13.34
N ASN A 124 17.72 -13.04 -14.14
CA ASN A 124 18.10 -11.82 -14.86
C ASN A 124 16.97 -10.78 -14.74
N PRO A 125 16.81 -10.12 -13.59
CA PRO A 125 15.66 -9.25 -13.36
C PRO A 125 15.64 -8.00 -14.24
N GLY A 126 16.79 -7.55 -14.75
CA GLY A 126 16.89 -6.29 -15.48
C GLY A 126 16.46 -5.10 -14.61
N THR A 127 15.95 -4.07 -15.26
CA THR A 127 15.34 -2.92 -14.56
C THR A 127 13.88 -3.19 -14.31
N ILE A 128 13.49 -3.23 -13.04
CA ILE A 128 12.09 -3.30 -12.63
C ILE A 128 11.74 -1.98 -11.97
N ASP A 129 10.85 -1.20 -12.58
CA ASP A 129 10.33 0.06 -12.06
C ASP A 129 8.94 0.31 -12.65
N PHE A 130 7.91 -0.08 -11.93
CA PHE A 130 6.53 0.18 -12.28
C PHE A 130 5.70 0.46 -11.03
N ILE A 131 4.52 1.01 -11.22
CA ILE A 131 3.57 1.22 -10.13
C ILE A 131 2.25 0.49 -10.43
N VAL A 132 1.61 -0.01 -9.38
CA VAL A 132 0.25 -0.55 -9.45
C VAL A 132 -0.70 0.43 -8.77
N VAL A 133 -1.69 0.87 -9.53
CA VAL A 133 -2.82 1.67 -9.08
C VAL A 133 -4.00 0.71 -8.92
N ARG A 134 -4.16 0.18 -7.72
CA ARG A 134 -5.21 -0.76 -7.33
C ARG A 134 -6.43 0.02 -6.87
N GLU A 135 -7.63 -0.36 -7.29
CA GLU A 135 -8.87 0.13 -6.70
C GLU A 135 -8.93 -0.28 -5.22
N GLY A 136 -9.32 0.62 -4.32
CA GLY A 136 -9.18 0.43 -2.87
C GLY A 136 -10.49 0.27 -2.08
N THR A 137 -11.66 0.54 -2.70
CA THR A 137 -12.94 0.66 -1.98
C THR A 137 -14.09 -0.18 -2.54
N GLU A 138 -13.86 -0.93 -3.60
CA GLU A 138 -14.85 -1.76 -4.30
C GLU A 138 -14.40 -3.23 -4.39
N GLY A 139 -14.96 -3.96 -5.33
CA GLY A 139 -14.68 -5.37 -5.55
C GLY A 139 -15.36 -6.29 -4.52
N PRO A 140 -14.82 -7.48 -4.27
CA PRO A 140 -15.35 -8.39 -3.26
C PRO A 140 -15.07 -7.94 -1.82
N TYR A 141 -14.17 -6.99 -1.61
CA TYR A 141 -13.79 -6.46 -0.28
C TYR A 141 -14.92 -5.69 0.41
N VAL A 142 -15.97 -5.28 -0.33
CA VAL A 142 -17.17 -4.65 0.27
C VAL A 142 -17.98 -5.62 1.13
N GLY A 143 -17.68 -6.94 1.09
CA GLY A 143 -18.36 -7.96 1.88
C GLY A 143 -19.80 -8.22 1.44
N ASN A 144 -20.14 -7.98 0.16
CA ASN A 144 -21.45 -8.25 -0.39
C ASN A 144 -21.56 -9.72 -0.80
N GLY A 145 -22.27 -10.50 0.00
CA GLY A 145 -22.42 -11.94 -0.22
C GLY A 145 -23.19 -12.59 0.91
N GLY A 146 -23.10 -13.90 0.99
CA GLY A 146 -23.76 -14.64 2.07
C GLY A 146 -23.68 -16.14 1.93
N THR A 147 -24.17 -16.82 2.97
CA THR A 147 -24.18 -18.28 3.06
C THR A 147 -25.57 -18.80 3.33
N LEU A 148 -25.97 -19.84 2.61
CA LEU A 148 -27.19 -20.61 2.88
C LEU A 148 -26.82 -22.02 3.31
N ARG A 149 -27.51 -22.57 4.28
CA ARG A 149 -27.32 -23.93 4.80
C ARG A 149 -25.89 -24.23 5.27
N ALA A 150 -25.27 -23.23 5.94
CA ALA A 150 -23.90 -23.32 6.44
C ALA A 150 -23.65 -24.60 7.24
N GLY A 151 -22.47 -25.24 7.02
CA GLY A 151 -22.03 -26.45 7.70
C GLY A 151 -22.74 -27.72 7.24
N THR A 152 -23.53 -27.69 6.17
CA THR A 152 -24.17 -28.87 5.59
C THR A 152 -23.60 -29.24 4.22
N PRO A 153 -23.78 -30.50 3.73
CA PRO A 153 -23.37 -30.90 2.38
C PRO A 153 -24.06 -30.11 1.25
N HIS A 154 -25.08 -29.33 1.57
CA HIS A 154 -25.84 -28.50 0.63
C HIS A 154 -25.59 -26.98 0.88
N GLU A 155 -24.49 -26.66 1.49
CA GLU A 155 -24.08 -25.25 1.71
C GLU A 155 -23.88 -24.53 0.37
N VAL A 156 -24.36 -23.29 0.33
CA VAL A 156 -24.13 -22.38 -0.78
C VAL A 156 -23.49 -21.13 -0.20
N ALA A 157 -22.33 -20.73 -0.71
CA ALA A 157 -21.66 -19.48 -0.39
C ALA A 157 -21.54 -18.60 -1.65
N THR A 158 -21.77 -17.32 -1.49
CA THR A 158 -21.67 -16.33 -2.57
C THR A 158 -20.85 -15.13 -2.13
N GLU A 159 -20.01 -14.64 -3.04
CA GLU A 159 -19.31 -13.37 -2.93
C GLU A 159 -19.63 -12.54 -4.17
N VAL A 160 -19.99 -11.28 -3.99
CA VAL A 160 -20.33 -10.38 -5.10
C VAL A 160 -19.25 -9.30 -5.23
N SER A 161 -18.63 -9.23 -6.41
CA SER A 161 -17.70 -8.14 -6.74
C SER A 161 -18.48 -6.91 -7.20
N LEU A 162 -18.52 -5.87 -6.37
CA LEU A 162 -19.10 -4.58 -6.70
C LEU A 162 -18.11 -3.78 -7.55
N ASN A 163 -18.59 -3.20 -8.66
CA ASN A 163 -17.80 -2.29 -9.49
C ASN A 163 -18.73 -1.19 -9.99
N THR A 164 -18.44 0.06 -9.64
CA THR A 164 -19.24 1.21 -10.11
C THR A 164 -18.50 2.00 -11.19
N ALA A 165 -19.24 2.66 -12.05
CA ALA A 165 -18.62 3.53 -13.04
C ALA A 165 -17.82 4.66 -12.37
N HIS A 166 -18.32 5.19 -11.26
CA HIS A 166 -17.64 6.22 -10.48
C HIS A 166 -16.30 5.72 -9.89
N GLY A 167 -16.31 4.56 -9.21
CA GLY A 167 -15.09 4.00 -8.59
C GLY A 167 -14.03 3.64 -9.64
N VAL A 168 -14.44 3.00 -10.74
CA VAL A 168 -13.53 2.65 -11.84
C VAL A 168 -12.95 3.88 -12.51
N GLU A 169 -13.78 4.91 -12.81
CA GLU A 169 -13.30 6.12 -13.49
C GLU A 169 -12.25 6.87 -12.68
N ARG A 170 -12.47 7.08 -11.38
CA ARG A 170 -11.55 7.87 -10.56
C ARG A 170 -10.19 7.19 -10.37
N VAL A 171 -10.13 5.87 -10.23
CA VAL A 171 -8.87 5.13 -10.12
C VAL A 171 -8.15 5.04 -11.46
N VAL A 172 -8.86 4.84 -12.55
CA VAL A 172 -8.30 4.87 -13.91
C VAL A 172 -7.70 6.26 -14.21
N ARG A 173 -8.42 7.33 -13.90
CA ARG A 173 -7.94 8.70 -14.08
C ARG A 173 -6.67 8.99 -13.28
N ASP A 174 -6.55 8.47 -12.04
CA ASP A 174 -5.33 8.57 -11.26
C ASP A 174 -4.17 7.84 -11.93
N ALA A 175 -4.41 6.63 -12.47
CA ALA A 175 -3.38 5.87 -13.19
C ALA A 175 -2.85 6.64 -14.42
N PHE A 176 -3.72 7.26 -15.21
CA PHE A 176 -3.31 8.07 -16.35
C PHE A 176 -2.54 9.34 -15.95
N ARG A 177 -2.95 10.03 -14.86
CA ARG A 177 -2.19 11.16 -14.31
C ARG A 177 -0.78 10.76 -13.89
N ARG A 178 -0.63 9.61 -13.22
CA ARG A 178 0.67 9.09 -12.83
C ARG A 178 1.51 8.69 -14.03
N ALA A 179 0.92 8.05 -15.03
CA ALA A 179 1.62 7.70 -16.26
C ALA A 179 2.10 8.95 -17.03
N SER A 180 1.29 10.01 -17.10
CA SER A 180 1.68 11.29 -17.70
C SER A 180 2.97 11.89 -17.08
N ALA A 181 3.17 11.68 -15.77
CA ALA A 181 4.34 12.16 -15.04
C ALA A 181 5.57 11.24 -15.15
N ARG A 182 5.41 10.01 -15.70
CA ARG A 182 6.52 9.05 -15.90
C ARG A 182 7.07 9.16 -17.31
N GLU A 183 8.32 8.72 -17.49
CA GLU A 183 9.03 8.83 -18.77
C GLU A 183 8.37 7.98 -19.87
N ARG A 184 7.95 6.74 -19.55
CA ARG A 184 7.41 5.79 -20.54
C ARG A 184 5.97 6.07 -20.94
N LYS A 185 5.20 6.74 -20.08
CA LYS A 185 3.81 7.18 -20.33
C LYS A 185 2.92 6.05 -20.84
N HIS A 186 2.91 4.92 -20.10
CA HIS A 186 2.13 3.75 -20.50
C HIS A 186 1.26 3.22 -19.36
N VAL A 187 -0.01 2.93 -19.64
CA VAL A 187 -0.96 2.32 -18.72
C VAL A 187 -1.35 0.94 -19.24
N THR A 188 -1.17 -0.09 -18.42
CA THR A 188 -1.70 -1.43 -18.67
C THR A 188 -2.92 -1.69 -17.79
N LEU A 189 -4.09 -1.88 -18.38
CA LEU A 189 -5.24 -2.42 -17.66
C LEU A 189 -5.05 -3.92 -17.44
N VAL A 190 -4.96 -4.35 -16.20
CA VAL A 190 -4.94 -5.78 -15.84
C VAL A 190 -6.31 -6.18 -15.29
N HIS A 191 -6.98 -7.11 -15.97
CA HIS A 191 -8.31 -7.58 -15.57
C HIS A 191 -8.60 -8.97 -16.19
N LYS A 192 -9.82 -9.50 -16.03
CA LYS A 192 -10.24 -10.78 -16.64
C LYS A 192 -11.59 -10.63 -17.38
N HIS A 193 -11.68 -9.69 -18.33
CA HIS A 193 -12.95 -9.33 -18.99
C HIS A 193 -13.60 -10.47 -19.82
N ASN A 194 -12.85 -11.51 -20.19
CA ASN A 194 -13.38 -12.68 -20.87
C ASN A 194 -14.16 -13.63 -19.94
N VAL A 195 -14.02 -13.47 -18.63
CA VAL A 195 -14.73 -14.22 -17.58
C VAL A 195 -15.65 -13.31 -16.78
N LEU A 196 -15.12 -12.20 -16.27
CA LEU A 196 -15.87 -11.20 -15.52
C LEU A 196 -16.48 -10.18 -16.52
N VAL A 197 -17.46 -10.65 -17.30
CA VAL A 197 -17.95 -9.93 -18.50
C VAL A 197 -18.48 -8.56 -18.16
N PHE A 198 -19.29 -8.42 -17.11
CA PHE A 198 -19.90 -7.12 -16.78
C PHE A 198 -18.89 -6.13 -16.21
N ALA A 199 -18.17 -6.50 -15.16
CA ALA A 199 -17.14 -5.66 -14.56
C ALA A 199 -16.00 -5.38 -15.54
N GLY A 200 -15.46 -6.42 -16.20
CA GLY A 200 -14.34 -6.26 -17.11
C GLY A 200 -14.64 -5.37 -18.32
N HIS A 201 -15.87 -5.40 -18.85
CA HIS A 201 -16.27 -4.46 -19.91
C HIS A 201 -16.47 -3.04 -19.39
N LEU A 202 -16.92 -2.86 -18.14
CA LEU A 202 -16.95 -1.54 -17.50
C LEU A 202 -15.52 -0.97 -17.42
N TRP A 203 -14.58 -1.73 -16.86
CA TRP A 203 -13.18 -1.32 -16.76
C TRP A 203 -12.57 -0.96 -18.12
N LYS A 204 -12.74 -1.84 -19.12
CA LYS A 204 -12.19 -1.63 -20.45
C LYS A 204 -12.68 -0.34 -21.10
N ARG A 205 -14.01 -0.14 -21.18
CA ARG A 205 -14.57 1.07 -21.81
C ARG A 205 -14.24 2.35 -21.03
N THR A 206 -14.04 2.26 -19.69
CA THR A 206 -13.64 3.41 -18.89
C THR A 206 -12.19 3.80 -19.20
N VAL A 207 -11.27 2.81 -19.29
CA VAL A 207 -9.90 3.07 -19.73
C VAL A 207 -9.87 3.72 -21.11
N GLU A 208 -10.61 3.17 -22.07
CA GLU A 208 -10.71 3.73 -23.43
C GLU A 208 -11.26 5.17 -23.44
N ALA A 209 -12.25 5.48 -22.60
CA ALA A 209 -12.81 6.82 -22.50
C ALA A 209 -11.84 7.82 -21.86
N VAL A 210 -11.21 7.46 -20.74
CA VAL A 210 -10.22 8.32 -20.05
C VAL A 210 -8.98 8.54 -20.90
N ALA A 211 -8.54 7.54 -21.67
CA ALA A 211 -7.38 7.68 -22.56
C ALA A 211 -7.51 8.81 -23.57
N LEU A 212 -8.72 9.15 -24.00
CA LEU A 212 -8.96 10.28 -24.91
C LEU A 212 -8.58 11.64 -24.31
N GLU A 213 -8.55 11.74 -22.98
CA GLU A 213 -8.15 12.96 -22.27
C GLU A 213 -6.63 13.06 -22.04
N PHE A 214 -5.89 11.97 -22.28
CA PHE A 214 -4.44 11.86 -22.10
C PHE A 214 -3.75 11.36 -23.38
N PRO A 215 -3.79 12.13 -24.47
CA PRO A 215 -3.30 11.67 -25.78
C PRO A 215 -1.82 11.33 -25.82
N GLU A 216 -1.04 11.80 -24.85
CA GLU A 216 0.38 11.48 -24.70
C GLU A 216 0.66 10.15 -23.99
N VAL A 217 -0.38 9.53 -23.37
CA VAL A 217 -0.25 8.26 -22.65
C VAL A 217 -0.78 7.13 -23.50
N THR A 218 0.07 6.16 -23.78
CA THR A 218 -0.33 4.92 -24.46
C THR A 218 -0.97 3.95 -23.46
N HIS A 219 -1.82 3.04 -23.95
CA HIS A 219 -2.41 2.02 -23.08
C HIS A 219 -2.60 0.69 -23.79
N ASP A 220 -2.58 -0.37 -23.01
CA ASP A 220 -2.91 -1.72 -23.45
C ASP A 220 -3.75 -2.48 -22.40
N TYR A 221 -4.07 -3.72 -22.70
CA TYR A 221 -4.83 -4.61 -21.85
C TYR A 221 -4.14 -5.97 -21.74
N LEU A 222 -4.05 -6.49 -20.51
CA LEU A 222 -3.64 -7.86 -20.24
C LEU A 222 -4.66 -8.61 -19.38
N HIS A 223 -4.88 -9.88 -19.69
CA HIS A 223 -5.49 -10.78 -18.73
C HIS A 223 -4.57 -10.95 -17.52
N VAL A 224 -5.13 -11.04 -16.32
CA VAL A 224 -4.37 -11.12 -15.07
C VAL A 224 -3.39 -12.31 -15.05
N ASP A 225 -3.79 -13.46 -15.59
CA ASP A 225 -2.92 -14.63 -15.73
C ASP A 225 -1.74 -14.37 -16.68
N ALA A 226 -1.95 -13.68 -17.79
CA ALA A 226 -0.87 -13.26 -18.67
C ALA A 226 0.05 -12.21 -18.00
N ALA A 227 -0.53 -11.28 -17.23
CA ALA A 227 0.23 -10.29 -16.48
C ALA A 227 1.17 -10.95 -15.45
N THR A 228 0.72 -12.00 -14.75
CA THR A 228 1.59 -12.73 -13.81
C THR A 228 2.76 -13.44 -14.51
N ILE A 229 2.53 -13.98 -15.71
CA ILE A 229 3.62 -14.56 -16.53
C ILE A 229 4.63 -13.46 -16.89
N PHE A 230 4.18 -12.32 -17.39
CA PHE A 230 5.08 -11.23 -17.77
C PHE A 230 5.79 -10.59 -16.58
N MET A 231 5.20 -10.55 -15.39
CA MET A 231 5.89 -10.10 -14.18
C MET A 231 7.14 -10.94 -13.88
N VAL A 232 7.12 -12.23 -14.24
CA VAL A 232 8.27 -13.13 -14.03
C VAL A 232 9.22 -13.14 -15.24
N THR A 233 8.71 -13.08 -16.48
CA THR A 233 9.51 -13.26 -17.70
C THR A 233 10.00 -11.96 -18.33
N ASP A 234 9.25 -10.86 -18.15
CA ASP A 234 9.56 -9.53 -18.70
C ASP A 234 8.92 -8.43 -17.85
N PRO A 235 9.33 -8.26 -16.58
CA PRO A 235 8.75 -7.25 -15.69
C PRO A 235 9.02 -5.81 -16.17
N SER A 236 10.04 -5.61 -16.98
CA SER A 236 10.43 -4.30 -17.52
C SER A 236 9.37 -3.69 -18.47
N ARG A 237 8.44 -4.49 -18.98
CA ARG A 237 7.36 -3.99 -19.86
C ARG A 237 6.36 -3.10 -19.15
N PHE A 238 6.18 -3.26 -17.84
CA PHE A 238 5.19 -2.51 -17.05
C PHE A 238 5.70 -1.13 -16.65
N ASP A 239 4.85 -0.12 -16.80
CA ASP A 239 5.09 1.25 -16.33
C ASP A 239 4.06 1.63 -15.25
N VAL A 240 2.78 1.74 -15.63
CA VAL A 240 1.67 1.91 -14.69
C VAL A 240 0.65 0.80 -14.96
N ILE A 241 0.34 0.01 -13.96
CA ILE A 241 -0.75 -0.96 -14.00
C ILE A 241 -1.95 -0.35 -13.29
N VAL A 242 -3.14 -0.42 -13.92
CA VAL A 242 -4.41 -0.16 -13.24
C VAL A 242 -5.23 -1.43 -13.20
N THR A 243 -5.86 -1.70 -12.05
CA THR A 243 -6.59 -2.96 -11.83
C THR A 243 -7.63 -2.84 -10.71
N ASP A 244 -8.55 -3.81 -10.66
CA ASP A 244 -9.52 -3.93 -9.58
C ASP A 244 -8.85 -4.28 -8.23
N ASN A 245 -9.66 -4.27 -7.18
CA ASN A 245 -9.18 -4.48 -5.82
C ASN A 245 -8.58 -5.87 -5.63
N LEU A 246 -9.23 -6.94 -6.09
CA LEU A 246 -8.76 -8.32 -5.86
C LEU A 246 -7.52 -8.66 -6.68
N PHE A 247 -7.53 -8.38 -7.97
CA PHE A 247 -6.36 -8.66 -8.80
C PHE A 247 -5.18 -7.79 -8.39
N GLY A 248 -5.44 -6.54 -7.99
CA GLY A 248 -4.42 -5.64 -7.47
C GLY A 248 -3.72 -6.18 -6.23
N ASP A 249 -4.48 -6.81 -5.31
CA ASP A 249 -3.91 -7.46 -4.13
C ASP A 249 -2.96 -8.59 -4.53
N ILE A 250 -3.43 -9.50 -5.37
CA ILE A 250 -2.68 -10.70 -5.77
C ILE A 250 -1.40 -10.33 -6.55
N ILE A 251 -1.51 -9.45 -7.55
CA ILE A 251 -0.36 -9.14 -8.40
C ILE A 251 0.70 -8.28 -7.70
N THR A 252 0.32 -7.50 -6.69
CA THR A 252 1.29 -6.69 -5.94
C THR A 252 2.14 -7.50 -4.98
N ASP A 253 1.66 -8.64 -4.48
CA ASP A 253 2.47 -9.57 -3.71
C ASP A 253 3.52 -10.26 -4.60
N LEU A 254 3.14 -10.63 -5.83
CA LEU A 254 4.10 -11.13 -6.83
C LEU A 254 5.12 -10.04 -7.19
N ALA A 255 4.66 -8.80 -7.39
CA ALA A 255 5.54 -7.66 -7.66
C ALA A 255 6.54 -7.43 -6.52
N ALA A 256 6.10 -7.49 -5.26
CA ALA A 256 6.97 -7.41 -4.09
C ALA A 256 8.01 -8.55 -4.08
N ALA A 257 7.58 -9.79 -4.36
CA ALA A 257 8.48 -10.94 -4.40
C ALA A 257 9.61 -10.78 -5.42
N ILE A 258 9.33 -10.27 -6.62
CA ILE A 258 10.34 -10.09 -7.67
C ILE A 258 11.22 -8.85 -7.48
N THR A 259 10.85 -7.92 -6.61
CA THR A 259 11.58 -6.65 -6.36
C THR A 259 12.35 -6.63 -5.04
N GLY A 260 12.58 -7.76 -4.42
CA GLY A 260 13.41 -7.85 -3.22
C GLY A 260 12.69 -8.25 -1.94
N GLY A 261 11.41 -8.59 -2.06
CA GLY A 261 10.59 -9.08 -0.96
C GLY A 261 9.70 -8.02 -0.32
N ILE A 262 8.78 -8.50 0.48
CA ILE A 262 7.73 -7.69 1.11
C ILE A 262 8.27 -6.63 2.10
N GLY A 263 9.49 -6.83 2.63
CA GLY A 263 10.18 -5.87 3.50
C GLY A 263 10.61 -4.57 2.79
N LEU A 264 10.55 -4.52 1.45
CA LEU A 264 10.82 -3.33 0.65
C LEU A 264 9.55 -2.76 0.01
N ALA A 265 8.39 -3.38 0.23
CA ALA A 265 7.14 -3.01 -0.42
C ALA A 265 6.36 -1.97 0.39
N ALA A 266 6.32 -0.75 -0.12
CA ALA A 266 5.52 0.34 0.44
C ALA A 266 4.13 0.41 -0.21
N SER A 267 3.17 0.99 0.49
CA SER A 267 1.86 1.29 -0.06
C SER A 267 1.27 2.60 0.48
N GLY A 268 0.42 3.22 -0.36
CA GLY A 268 -0.41 4.34 0.05
C GLY A 268 -1.88 4.07 -0.25
N ASN A 269 -2.73 4.23 0.76
CA ASN A 269 -4.19 4.22 0.61
C ASN A 269 -4.65 5.68 0.52
N ILE A 270 -5.01 6.13 -0.67
CA ILE A 270 -5.05 7.54 -1.00
C ILE A 270 -6.47 8.00 -1.31
N ASN A 271 -6.89 9.06 -0.64
CA ASN A 271 -8.00 9.92 -1.02
C ASN A 271 -7.42 11.07 -1.86
N MET A 272 -7.46 10.94 -3.19
CA MET A 272 -6.88 11.95 -4.10
C MET A 272 -7.61 13.28 -4.06
N ASP A 273 -8.90 13.27 -3.66
CA ASP A 273 -9.69 14.49 -3.52
C ASP A 273 -9.37 15.27 -2.24
N ARG A 274 -8.55 14.68 -1.35
CA ARG A 274 -8.12 15.25 -0.06
C ARG A 274 -9.29 15.67 0.84
N THR A 275 -10.40 14.97 0.76
CA THR A 275 -11.57 15.16 1.63
C THR A 275 -11.42 14.46 2.98
N ALA A 276 -10.44 13.57 3.07
CA ALA A 276 -10.01 12.87 4.28
C ALA A 276 -8.51 12.59 4.21
N PRO A 277 -7.82 12.36 5.35
CA PRO A 277 -6.41 12.01 5.36
C PRO A 277 -6.15 10.69 4.64
N SER A 278 -5.10 10.64 3.85
CA SER A 278 -4.59 9.42 3.24
C SER A 278 -3.75 8.63 4.25
N MET A 279 -3.68 7.30 4.06
CA MET A 279 -2.97 6.39 4.96
C MET A 279 -1.84 5.68 4.22
N PHE A 280 -0.67 5.64 4.83
CA PHE A 280 0.56 5.06 4.26
C PHE A 280 1.06 3.95 5.17
N GLU A 281 1.31 2.77 4.58
CA GLU A 281 1.63 1.55 5.31
C GLU A 281 2.58 0.64 4.54
N PRO A 282 3.46 -0.14 5.20
CA PRO A 282 4.15 -1.24 4.55
C PRO A 282 3.14 -2.31 4.12
N VAL A 283 3.47 -3.06 3.07
CA VAL A 283 2.61 -4.15 2.56
C VAL A 283 2.63 -5.37 3.48
N HIS A 284 3.74 -5.58 4.22
CA HIS A 284 3.87 -6.72 5.13
C HIS A 284 2.88 -6.67 6.32
N GLY A 285 2.49 -7.83 6.84
CA GLY A 285 1.65 -7.97 8.03
C GLY A 285 2.43 -7.82 9.35
N SER A 286 1.78 -8.20 10.44
CA SER A 286 2.30 -8.04 11.82
C SER A 286 3.46 -8.95 12.19
N ALA A 287 3.74 -10.04 11.44
CA ALA A 287 4.82 -11.00 11.65
C ALA A 287 5.10 -11.28 13.15
N PRO A 288 4.12 -11.82 13.89
CA PRO A 288 4.19 -11.95 15.35
C PRO A 288 5.29 -12.89 15.83
N ASP A 289 5.79 -13.78 14.97
CA ASP A 289 6.88 -14.71 15.23
C ASP A 289 8.24 -14.03 15.43
N ILE A 290 8.43 -12.82 14.88
CA ILE A 290 9.67 -12.05 15.05
C ILE A 290 9.44 -10.73 15.80
N ALA A 291 8.24 -10.48 16.31
CA ALA A 291 7.89 -9.26 17.03
C ALA A 291 8.81 -9.04 18.25
N GLY A 292 9.29 -7.81 18.45
CA GLY A 292 10.15 -7.42 19.55
C GLY A 292 11.58 -7.98 19.49
N GLN A 293 11.95 -8.68 18.40
CA GLN A 293 13.30 -9.24 18.24
C GLN A 293 14.26 -8.29 17.51
N GLY A 294 13.79 -7.14 17.04
CA GLY A 294 14.61 -6.18 16.29
C GLY A 294 15.17 -6.74 14.98
N LYS A 295 14.43 -7.66 14.33
CA LYS A 295 14.85 -8.33 13.08
C LYS A 295 14.11 -7.85 11.84
N ALA A 296 12.97 -7.21 12.02
CA ALA A 296 12.16 -6.72 10.91
C ALA A 296 12.90 -5.65 10.10
N ASP A 297 12.85 -5.73 8.78
CA ASP A 297 13.40 -4.69 7.91
C ASP A 297 12.44 -3.49 7.90
N PRO A 298 12.84 -2.29 8.36
CA PRO A 298 11.95 -1.12 8.40
C PRO A 298 11.82 -0.39 7.06
N THR A 299 12.50 -0.87 6.02
CA THR A 299 12.61 -0.16 4.74
C THR A 299 11.24 0.07 4.09
N ALA A 300 10.31 -0.91 4.15
CA ALA A 300 8.96 -0.73 3.62
C ALA A 300 8.20 0.39 4.35
N ALA A 301 8.31 0.50 5.67
CA ALA A 301 7.68 1.57 6.45
C ALA A 301 8.32 2.94 6.13
N ILE A 302 9.65 2.99 5.96
CA ILE A 302 10.38 4.20 5.54
C ILE A 302 9.96 4.64 4.14
N LEU A 303 9.84 3.71 3.19
CA LEU A 303 9.35 4.01 1.83
C LEU A 303 7.87 4.42 1.83
N SER A 304 7.06 3.93 2.78
CA SER A 304 5.69 4.41 2.96
C SER A 304 5.66 5.86 3.45
N ALA A 305 6.62 6.26 4.29
CA ALA A 305 6.81 7.67 4.66
C ALA A 305 7.28 8.54 3.47
N VAL A 306 8.03 7.98 2.51
CA VAL A 306 8.34 8.67 1.24
C VAL A 306 7.06 8.98 0.47
N LEU A 307 6.14 7.99 0.32
CA LEU A 307 4.86 8.19 -0.35
C LEU A 307 3.99 9.24 0.37
N LEU A 308 4.02 9.25 1.71
CA LEU A 308 3.33 10.23 2.54
C LEU A 308 3.82 11.65 2.25
N LEU A 309 5.13 11.85 2.26
CA LEU A 309 5.74 13.15 1.99
C LEU A 309 5.45 13.65 0.57
N ASP A 310 5.57 12.77 -0.42
CA ASP A 310 5.25 13.12 -1.81
C ASP A 310 3.78 13.51 -1.95
N HIS A 311 2.87 12.76 -1.31
CA HIS A 311 1.45 13.09 -1.27
C HIS A 311 1.16 14.45 -0.62
N LEU A 312 1.87 14.80 0.46
CA LEU A 312 1.71 16.11 1.12
C LEU A 312 2.42 17.26 0.38
N GLY A 313 3.21 16.97 -0.65
CA GLY A 313 3.92 17.97 -1.46
C GLY A 313 5.36 18.26 -1.02
N TYR A 314 5.89 17.51 -0.06
CA TYR A 314 7.29 17.61 0.39
C TYR A 314 8.20 16.71 -0.47
N THR A 315 8.13 16.91 -1.78
CA THR A 315 8.76 16.03 -2.79
C THR A 315 10.29 16.00 -2.66
N ASP A 316 10.93 17.10 -2.24
CA ASP A 316 12.39 17.12 -2.07
C ASP A 316 12.83 16.31 -0.84
N ALA A 317 12.09 16.36 0.26
CA ALA A 317 12.31 15.50 1.41
C ALA A 317 12.08 14.03 1.06
N ALA A 318 11.02 13.73 0.32
CA ALA A 318 10.73 12.38 -0.18
C ALA A 318 11.89 11.81 -1.01
N ARG A 319 12.40 12.57 -1.97
CA ARG A 319 13.55 12.18 -2.81
C ARG A 319 14.83 11.94 -2.00
N ARG A 320 15.10 12.75 -0.97
CA ARG A 320 16.27 12.54 -0.11
C ARG A 320 16.18 11.23 0.66
N ILE A 321 15.00 10.91 1.22
CA ILE A 321 14.81 9.62 1.90
C ILE A 321 14.96 8.47 0.90
N GLU A 322 14.33 8.54 -0.26
CA GLU A 322 14.46 7.50 -1.28
C GLU A 322 15.91 7.28 -1.70
N ALA A 323 16.67 8.35 -1.93
CA ALA A 323 18.08 8.25 -2.27
C ALA A 323 18.92 7.60 -1.15
N ALA A 324 18.61 7.90 0.13
CA ALA A 324 19.27 7.27 1.27
C ALA A 324 18.92 5.77 1.37
N VAL A 325 17.67 5.40 1.10
CA VAL A 325 17.23 4.00 1.02
C VAL A 325 17.97 3.26 -0.10
N VAL A 326 18.03 3.83 -1.30
CA VAL A 326 18.78 3.22 -2.42
C VAL A 326 20.24 2.99 -2.04
N ALA A 327 20.90 3.99 -1.48
CA ALA A 327 22.30 3.89 -1.06
C ALA A 327 22.53 2.85 0.06
N ASP A 328 21.56 2.63 0.94
CA ASP A 328 21.62 1.57 1.95
C ASP A 328 21.41 0.18 1.32
N VAL A 329 20.39 0.02 0.49
CA VAL A 329 20.07 -1.27 -0.14
C VAL A 329 21.19 -1.74 -1.06
N GLU A 330 21.83 -0.85 -1.83
CA GLU A 330 22.96 -1.18 -2.71
C GLU A 330 24.21 -1.66 -1.94
N LYS A 331 24.34 -1.28 -0.68
CA LYS A 331 25.48 -1.72 0.19
C LYS A 331 25.20 -3.01 0.94
N ARG A 332 23.99 -3.57 0.84
CA ARG A 332 23.62 -4.80 1.54
C ARG A 332 24.37 -6.00 0.94
N ASP A 333 25.04 -6.72 1.78
CA ASP A 333 25.85 -7.93 1.45
C ASP A 333 25.19 -9.24 1.86
N GLY A 334 23.91 -9.19 2.29
CA GLY A 334 23.17 -10.33 2.81
C GLY A 334 23.40 -10.58 4.31
N THR A 335 24.25 -9.82 4.98
CA THR A 335 24.40 -9.89 6.43
C THR A 335 23.14 -9.35 7.13
N ALA A 336 22.61 -10.13 8.09
CA ALA A 336 21.45 -9.70 8.86
C ALA A 336 21.81 -8.49 9.72
N ARG A 337 20.97 -7.45 9.64
CA ARG A 337 21.07 -6.23 10.44
C ARG A 337 19.85 -6.10 11.34
N SER A 338 20.00 -5.43 12.48
CA SER A 338 18.85 -5.12 13.32
C SER A 338 17.96 -4.04 12.68
N THR A 339 16.68 -4.03 13.05
CA THR A 339 15.70 -3.02 12.62
C THR A 339 16.24 -1.60 12.83
N SER A 340 16.77 -1.31 14.03
CA SER A 340 17.36 -0.01 14.34
C SER A 340 18.62 0.31 13.54
N ALA A 341 19.51 -0.69 13.30
CA ALA A 341 20.71 -0.47 12.50
C ALA A 341 20.42 -0.10 11.04
N VAL A 342 19.32 -0.62 10.47
CA VAL A 342 18.87 -0.23 9.13
C VAL A 342 18.33 1.20 9.16
N GLY A 343 17.42 1.53 10.09
CA GLY A 343 16.88 2.88 10.21
C GLY A 343 17.94 3.94 10.50
N ASP A 344 18.91 3.64 11.40
CA ASP A 344 20.03 4.55 11.70
C ASP A 344 20.90 4.81 10.48
N ALA A 345 21.20 3.79 9.67
CA ALA A 345 22.01 3.94 8.47
C ALA A 345 21.30 4.80 7.41
N ILE A 346 19.97 4.59 7.19
CA ILE A 346 19.20 5.41 6.28
C ILE A 346 19.11 6.86 6.80
N ALA A 347 18.84 7.03 8.11
CA ALA A 347 18.81 8.37 8.71
C ALA A 347 20.16 9.08 8.62
N ALA A 348 21.28 8.36 8.74
CA ALA A 348 22.61 8.95 8.59
C ALA A 348 22.90 9.44 7.16
N GLY A 349 22.22 8.88 6.15
CA GLY A 349 22.34 9.24 4.75
C GLY A 349 21.58 10.54 4.36
N LEU A 350 20.78 11.10 5.27
CA LEU A 350 20.06 12.37 5.09
C LEU A 350 20.95 13.55 5.56
#